data_6fc078afa1a32d7d8a6bab307a2aea9a
#
_entry.id   6fc078afa1a32d7d8a6bab307a2aea9a
#
_cell.length_a   1.000
_cell.length_b   1.000
_cell.length_c   1.000
_cell.angle_alpha   90.00
_cell.angle_beta   90.00
_cell.angle_gamma   90.00
#
_symmetry.space_group_name_H-M   'P 1'
#
loop_
_entity.id
_entity.type
_entity.pdbx_description
1 polymer ?
#
loop_
_entity_poly.entity_id
_entity_poly.type
_entity_poly.pdbx_seq_one_letter_code
_entity_poly.pdbx_strand_id
1 'polypeptide(L)'
;MGLSSTTWFVIAVIIVLLGVGLLFVDRKQQGGSAAVKDRRRWAALRGWEFLDTDPVLPSRWRYGTIHQGGPGVAKNLISGEVPLPDGSRQAYVFDHEQAGRVTSVLAAIQSQTQLNAAVELRLPTAPVPDDVALEYLEPVGERYAFVSDADAVRPLLTRRLARAADAVGDDVELLWAEESWVLATAPVESSADRLQELLADLAEVAIALEQGQNAHT
;
A
#
# COMPACT_ATOMS: atom_id res chain seq x y z
N MET A 1 -20.72 40.90 37.46
CA MET A 1 -21.14 40.82 36.05
C MET A 1 -21.33 39.35 35.72
N GLY A 2 -22.56 38.87 35.60
CA GLY A 2 -22.85 37.46 35.24
C GLY A 2 -22.83 37.28 33.73
N LEU A 3 -22.23 36.19 33.26
CA LEU A 3 -22.27 35.81 31.85
C LEU A 3 -23.72 35.57 31.41
N SER A 4 -24.09 36.01 30.22
CA SER A 4 -25.45 35.79 29.72
C SER A 4 -25.75 34.30 29.52
N SER A 5 -26.99 33.88 29.59
CA SER A 5 -27.43 32.50 29.34
C SER A 5 -26.95 31.98 27.99
N THR A 6 -26.91 32.85 26.98
CA THR A 6 -26.39 32.55 25.66
C THR A 6 -24.90 32.19 25.63
N THR A 7 -24.08 32.87 26.46
CA THR A 7 -22.64 32.59 26.60
C THR A 7 -22.41 31.22 27.18
N TRP A 8 -23.18 30.83 28.20
CA TRP A 8 -23.11 29.50 28.79
C TRP A 8 -23.49 28.39 27.81
N PHE A 9 -24.51 28.63 27.00
CA PHE A 9 -24.92 27.68 25.95
C PHE A 9 -23.82 27.47 24.90
N VAL A 10 -23.19 28.54 24.43
CA VAL A 10 -22.09 28.47 23.46
C VAL A 10 -20.89 27.70 24.02
N ILE A 11 -20.53 27.96 25.28
CA ILE A 11 -19.43 27.23 25.97
C ILE A 11 -19.76 25.73 26.06
N ALA A 12 -20.98 25.39 26.43
CA ALA A 12 -21.42 23.99 26.55
C ALA A 12 -21.32 23.27 25.19
N VAL A 13 -21.76 23.91 24.10
CA VAL A 13 -21.68 23.36 22.74
C VAL A 13 -20.21 23.13 22.32
N ILE A 14 -19.32 24.07 22.60
CA ILE A 14 -17.89 23.94 22.29
C ILE A 14 -17.28 22.76 23.05
N ILE A 15 -17.58 22.60 24.34
CA ILE A 15 -17.09 21.49 25.17
C ILE A 15 -17.58 20.15 24.63
N VAL A 16 -18.85 20.06 24.21
CA VAL A 16 -19.40 18.83 23.62
C VAL A 16 -18.71 18.50 22.30
N LEU A 17 -18.49 19.49 21.44
CA LEU A 17 -17.79 19.27 20.15
C LEU A 17 -16.33 18.85 20.36
N LEU A 18 -15.63 19.44 21.33
CA LEU A 18 -14.27 19.03 21.69
C LEU A 18 -14.26 17.61 22.27
N GLY A 19 -15.21 17.26 23.12
CA GLY A 19 -15.34 15.91 23.68
C GLY A 19 -15.60 14.86 22.60
N VAL A 20 -16.51 15.15 21.67
CA VAL A 20 -16.77 14.28 20.51
C VAL A 20 -15.53 14.14 19.63
N GLY A 21 -14.84 15.25 19.35
CA GLY A 21 -13.59 15.23 18.57
C GLY A 21 -12.51 14.36 19.20
N LEU A 22 -12.31 14.46 20.53
CA LEU A 22 -11.35 13.63 21.27
C LEU A 22 -11.72 12.14 21.22
N LEU A 23 -13.00 11.79 21.33
CA LEU A 23 -13.47 10.40 21.23
C LEU A 23 -13.23 9.81 19.85
N PHE A 24 -13.35 10.61 18.77
CA PHE A 24 -13.03 10.14 17.41
C PHE A 24 -11.53 9.91 17.24
N VAL A 25 -10.68 10.80 17.76
CA VAL A 25 -9.22 10.64 17.71
C VAL A 25 -8.77 9.40 18.50
N ASP A 26 -9.31 9.20 19.71
CA ASP A 26 -8.98 8.07 20.56
C ASP A 26 -9.42 6.72 19.93
N ARG A 27 -10.61 6.67 19.34
CA ARG A 27 -11.08 5.48 18.59
C ARG A 27 -10.18 5.16 17.39
N LYS A 28 -9.72 6.16 16.65
CA LYS A 28 -8.82 5.97 15.52
C LYS A 28 -7.44 5.45 15.96
N GLN A 29 -6.90 5.95 17.07
CA GLN A 29 -5.66 5.45 17.65
C GLN A 29 -5.79 4.03 18.22
N GLN A 30 -6.91 3.69 18.85
CA GLN A 30 -7.16 2.36 19.38
C GLN A 30 -7.35 1.33 18.26
N GLY A 31 -7.98 1.68 17.15
CA GLY A 31 -8.13 0.83 15.97
C GLY A 31 -6.76 0.49 15.35
N GLY A 32 -5.90 1.47 15.16
CA GLY A 32 -4.54 1.27 14.66
C GLY A 32 -3.70 0.37 15.59
N SER A 33 -3.80 0.55 16.90
CA SER A 33 -3.10 -0.30 17.87
C SER A 33 -3.58 -1.76 17.85
N ALA A 34 -4.89 -1.99 17.63
CA ALA A 34 -5.45 -3.34 17.55
C ALA A 34 -4.98 -4.05 16.27
N ALA A 35 -5.03 -3.40 15.14
CA ALA A 35 -4.54 -3.93 13.85
C ALA A 35 -3.04 -4.27 13.90
N VAL A 36 -2.22 -3.43 14.53
CA VAL A 36 -0.78 -3.70 14.70
C VAL A 36 -0.55 -4.93 15.58
N LYS A 37 -1.30 -5.09 16.69
CA LYS A 37 -1.19 -6.27 17.55
C LYS A 37 -1.59 -7.55 16.82
N ASP A 38 -2.65 -7.50 16.03
CA ASP A 38 -3.12 -8.61 15.23
C ASP A 38 -2.07 -9.00 14.19
N ARG A 39 -1.54 -8.04 13.46
CA ARG A 39 -0.46 -8.26 12.48
C ARG A 39 0.83 -8.82 13.11
N ARG A 40 1.21 -8.33 14.30
CA ARG A 40 2.35 -8.87 15.03
C ARG A 40 2.15 -10.34 15.44
N ARG A 41 0.94 -10.68 15.91
CA ARG A 41 0.57 -12.06 16.23
C ARG A 41 0.57 -12.95 14.97
N TRP A 42 0.02 -12.46 13.88
CA TRP A 42 0.01 -13.14 12.59
C TRP A 42 1.44 -13.43 12.08
N ALA A 43 2.35 -12.47 12.16
CA ALA A 43 3.76 -12.66 11.82
C ALA A 43 4.41 -13.75 12.70
N ALA A 44 4.22 -13.68 14.01
CA ALA A 44 4.78 -14.66 14.95
C ALA A 44 4.28 -16.09 14.68
N LEU A 45 3.00 -16.28 14.33
CA LEU A 45 2.43 -17.59 14.01
C LEU A 45 3.01 -18.20 12.73
N ARG A 46 3.58 -17.39 11.83
CA ARG A 46 4.24 -17.81 10.58
C ARG A 46 5.76 -17.93 10.69
N GLY A 47 6.33 -17.57 11.84
CA GLY A 47 7.78 -17.47 11.99
C GLY A 47 8.38 -16.30 11.18
N TRP A 48 7.56 -15.28 10.84
CA TRP A 48 8.01 -14.08 10.18
C TRP A 48 8.60 -13.10 11.19
N GLU A 49 9.57 -12.32 10.75
CA GLU A 49 10.23 -11.32 11.55
C GLU A 49 9.34 -10.07 11.71
N PHE A 50 9.38 -9.47 12.91
CA PHE A 50 8.72 -8.20 13.20
C PHE A 50 9.74 -7.19 13.71
N LEU A 51 9.79 -6.03 13.06
CA LEU A 51 10.67 -4.91 13.42
C LEU A 51 9.82 -3.66 13.65
N ASP A 52 10.04 -2.96 14.75
CA ASP A 52 9.23 -1.78 15.10
C ASP A 52 9.44 -0.62 14.10
N THR A 53 10.65 -0.47 13.56
CA THR A 53 10.97 0.65 12.65
C THR A 53 12.15 0.31 11.75
N ASP A 54 12.02 0.60 10.44
CA ASP A 54 13.10 0.60 9.47
C ASP A 54 13.06 1.89 8.62
N PRO A 55 14.01 2.82 8.78
CA PRO A 55 14.05 4.06 8.02
C PRO A 55 14.66 3.88 6.61
N VAL A 56 15.28 2.73 6.32
CA VAL A 56 16.00 2.51 5.06
C VAL A 56 15.14 1.75 4.05
N LEU A 57 14.32 0.80 4.50
CA LEU A 57 13.55 -0.06 3.61
C LEU A 57 12.75 0.71 2.55
N PRO A 58 11.98 1.77 2.87
CA PRO A 58 11.19 2.48 1.86
C PRO A 58 12.04 3.16 0.78
N SER A 59 13.30 3.51 1.08
CA SER A 59 14.19 4.16 0.11
C SER A 59 14.65 3.25 -1.04
N ARG A 60 14.32 1.95 -0.98
CA ARG A 60 14.55 1.00 -2.07
C ARG A 60 13.67 1.27 -3.27
N TRP A 61 12.52 1.91 -3.06
CA TRP A 61 11.51 2.14 -4.09
C TRP A 61 11.37 3.63 -4.39
N ARG A 62 10.98 3.95 -5.61
CA ARG A 62 10.94 5.32 -6.13
C ARG A 62 9.55 5.74 -6.58
N TYR A 63 8.67 4.77 -6.84
CA TYR A 63 7.36 5.00 -7.43
C TYR A 63 6.23 4.82 -6.40
N GLY A 64 5.01 4.90 -6.86
CA GLY A 64 3.84 4.76 -5.99
C GLY A 64 3.69 5.90 -5.00
N THR A 65 3.22 5.59 -3.82
CA THR A 65 3.06 6.56 -2.73
C THR A 65 4.39 7.05 -2.16
N ILE A 66 5.47 6.32 -2.39
CA ILE A 66 6.82 6.67 -1.92
C ILE A 66 7.33 7.92 -2.65
N HIS A 67 7.03 8.04 -3.95
CA HIS A 67 7.40 9.21 -4.74
C HIS A 67 6.73 10.50 -4.23
N GLN A 68 5.49 10.43 -3.80
CA GLN A 68 4.64 11.59 -3.50
C GLN A 68 5.02 12.36 -2.22
N GLY A 69 5.79 11.79 -1.32
CA GLY A 69 6.12 12.43 -0.04
C GLY A 69 7.53 12.12 0.47
N GLY A 70 8.35 11.53 -0.40
CA GLY A 70 9.65 10.99 -0.04
C GLY A 70 9.54 9.60 0.59
N PRO A 71 10.68 8.93 0.83
CA PRO A 71 10.70 7.53 1.23
C PRO A 71 10.02 7.28 2.58
N GLY A 72 9.96 8.26 3.48
CA GLY A 72 9.37 8.07 4.79
C GLY A 72 10.09 7.02 5.62
N VAL A 73 9.33 6.36 6.50
CA VAL A 73 9.83 5.33 7.42
C VAL A 73 8.86 4.15 7.41
N ALA A 74 9.39 2.93 7.35
CA ALA A 74 8.61 1.73 7.61
C ALA A 74 8.42 1.54 9.12
N LYS A 75 7.19 1.51 9.57
CA LYS A 75 6.82 1.20 10.96
C LYS A 75 6.13 -0.16 11.00
N ASN A 76 6.24 -0.84 12.13
CA ASN A 76 5.59 -2.14 12.33
C ASN A 76 5.87 -3.11 11.16
N LEU A 77 7.12 -3.13 10.70
CA LEU A 77 7.57 -3.92 9.56
C LEU A 77 7.49 -5.41 9.89
N ILE A 78 6.85 -6.13 9.00
CA ILE A 78 6.80 -7.58 8.99
C ILE A 78 7.54 -8.05 7.74
N SER A 79 8.48 -8.97 7.89
CA SER A 79 9.23 -9.56 6.80
C SER A 79 9.22 -11.08 6.86
N GLY A 80 9.07 -11.72 5.71
CA GLY A 80 9.04 -13.17 5.63
C GLY A 80 8.95 -13.66 4.20
N GLU A 81 8.75 -14.96 4.03
CA GLU A 81 8.65 -15.57 2.72
C GLU A 81 7.22 -16.09 2.47
N VAL A 82 6.71 -15.81 1.30
CA VAL A 82 5.45 -16.37 0.78
C VAL A 82 5.79 -17.58 -0.07
N PRO A 83 5.35 -18.79 0.32
CA PRO A 83 5.58 -19.99 -0.48
C PRO A 83 4.67 -19.98 -1.71
N LEU A 84 5.25 -20.18 -2.90
CA LEU A 84 4.57 -20.30 -4.17
C LEU A 84 4.98 -21.62 -4.85
N PRO A 85 4.22 -22.09 -5.87
CA PRO A 85 4.53 -23.35 -6.56
C PRO A 85 5.90 -23.40 -7.22
N ASP A 86 6.45 -22.24 -7.60
CA ASP A 86 7.74 -22.07 -8.28
C ASP A 86 8.89 -21.62 -7.34
N GLY A 87 8.65 -21.57 -6.04
CA GLY A 87 9.61 -21.19 -5.01
C GLY A 87 9.09 -20.10 -4.07
N SER A 88 9.76 -19.90 -2.95
CA SER A 88 9.40 -18.83 -2.01
C SER A 88 9.80 -17.45 -2.53
N ARG A 89 9.01 -16.42 -2.14
CA ARG A 89 9.26 -15.01 -2.46
C ARG A 89 9.37 -14.20 -1.17
N GLN A 90 10.39 -13.36 -1.08
CA GLN A 90 10.48 -12.37 -0.01
C GLN A 90 9.28 -11.44 -0.04
N ALA A 91 8.70 -11.18 1.13
CA ALA A 91 7.59 -10.26 1.28
C ALA A 91 7.80 -9.32 2.46
N TYR A 92 7.24 -8.12 2.33
CA TYR A 92 7.20 -7.09 3.37
C TYR A 92 5.78 -6.58 3.54
N VAL A 93 5.40 -6.30 4.79
CA VAL A 93 4.19 -5.53 5.14
C VAL A 93 4.59 -4.50 6.19
N PHE A 94 4.28 -3.23 5.97
CA PHE A 94 4.63 -2.18 6.92
C PHE A 94 3.69 -0.99 6.84
N ASP A 95 3.57 -0.28 7.94
CA ASP A 95 2.93 1.04 7.98
C ASP A 95 3.89 2.06 7.38
N HIS A 96 3.48 2.75 6.32
CA HIS A 96 4.26 3.80 5.70
C HIS A 96 4.02 5.12 6.41
N GLU A 97 5.02 5.59 7.15
CA GLU A 97 4.97 6.84 7.88
C GLU A 97 5.69 7.94 7.10
N GLN A 98 4.97 9.02 6.79
CA GLN A 98 5.51 10.23 6.18
C GLN A 98 5.16 11.43 7.06
N ALA A 99 6.11 12.33 7.28
CA ALA A 99 5.94 13.51 8.13
C ALA A 99 5.31 13.21 9.51
N GLY A 100 5.66 12.06 10.10
CA GLY A 100 5.17 11.63 11.41
C GLY A 100 3.73 11.09 11.43
N ARG A 101 3.17 10.77 10.26
CA ARG A 101 1.82 10.17 10.13
C ARG A 101 1.88 8.92 9.29
N VAL A 102 1.19 7.87 9.73
CA VAL A 102 0.94 6.70 8.89
C VAL A 102 -0.08 7.08 7.82
N THR A 103 0.33 6.99 6.56
CA THR A 103 -0.50 7.35 5.40
C THR A 103 -1.19 6.14 4.79
N SER A 104 -0.53 4.98 4.81
CA SER A 104 -1.03 3.72 4.25
C SER A 104 -0.30 2.53 4.87
N VAL A 105 -0.81 1.34 4.66
CA VAL A 105 -0.05 0.10 4.81
C VAL A 105 0.49 -0.27 3.44
N LEU A 106 1.77 -0.58 3.36
CA LEU A 106 2.40 -1.10 2.14
C LEU A 106 2.61 -2.60 2.27
N ALA A 107 2.16 -3.33 1.26
CA ALA A 107 2.51 -4.73 1.05
C ALA A 107 3.42 -4.81 -0.17
N ALA A 108 4.50 -5.59 -0.08
CA ALA A 108 5.46 -5.78 -1.15
C ALA A 108 5.83 -7.25 -1.27
N ILE A 109 5.95 -7.75 -2.50
CA ILE A 109 6.44 -9.09 -2.79
C ILE A 109 7.51 -9.04 -3.87
N GLN A 110 8.53 -9.87 -3.71
CA GLN A 110 9.61 -9.95 -4.67
C GLN A 110 9.19 -10.75 -5.90
N SER A 111 9.52 -10.24 -7.09
CA SER A 111 9.45 -10.95 -8.38
C SER A 111 10.76 -11.70 -8.65
N GLN A 112 10.71 -12.79 -9.43
CA GLN A 112 11.92 -13.51 -9.87
C GLN A 112 12.64 -12.78 -11.01
N THR A 113 11.93 -11.91 -11.73
CA THR A 113 12.49 -11.15 -12.83
C THR A 113 12.61 -9.68 -12.48
N GLN A 114 13.63 -9.03 -13.02
CA GLN A 114 13.83 -7.61 -12.87
C GLN A 114 13.18 -6.86 -14.02
N LEU A 115 12.32 -5.92 -13.71
CA LEU A 115 11.73 -5.01 -14.68
C LEU A 115 12.72 -3.88 -15.02
N ASN A 116 12.80 -3.54 -16.31
CA ASN A 116 13.62 -2.41 -16.79
C ASN A 116 12.88 -1.08 -16.67
N ALA A 117 11.59 -1.10 -16.39
CA ALA A 117 10.74 0.07 -16.26
C ALA A 117 9.70 -0.14 -15.19
N ALA A 118 9.26 0.95 -14.56
CA ALA A 118 8.19 0.91 -13.58
C ALA A 118 6.82 0.98 -14.25
N VAL A 119 5.85 0.32 -13.64
CA VAL A 119 4.43 0.40 -13.98
C VAL A 119 3.60 0.62 -12.73
N GLU A 120 2.74 1.63 -12.74
CA GLU A 120 1.73 1.88 -11.73
C GLU A 120 0.34 1.60 -12.30
N LEU A 121 -0.45 0.84 -11.58
CA LEU A 121 -1.83 0.54 -11.90
C LEU A 121 -2.73 1.16 -10.83
N ARG A 122 -3.52 2.17 -11.23
CA ARG A 122 -4.34 3.00 -10.34
C ARG A 122 -5.81 2.83 -10.63
N LEU A 123 -6.62 2.72 -9.60
CA LEU A 123 -8.08 2.84 -9.76
C LEU A 123 -8.43 4.23 -10.29
N PRO A 124 -9.53 4.40 -11.03
CA PRO A 124 -9.99 5.70 -11.50
C PRO A 124 -10.24 6.73 -10.39
N THR A 125 -10.49 6.26 -9.18
CA THR A 125 -10.72 7.08 -7.97
C THR A 125 -9.43 7.52 -7.29
N ALA A 126 -8.30 6.87 -7.60
CA ALA A 126 -7.02 7.20 -6.98
C ALA A 126 -6.46 8.53 -7.52
N PRO A 127 -5.95 9.40 -6.65
CA PRO A 127 -5.34 10.65 -7.10
C PRO A 127 -4.12 10.37 -7.98
N VAL A 128 -4.02 11.08 -9.08
CA VAL A 128 -2.81 11.08 -9.93
C VAL A 128 -2.01 12.31 -9.57
N PRO A 129 -0.75 12.17 -9.12
CA PRO A 129 0.11 13.32 -8.83
C PRO A 129 0.47 14.07 -10.11
N ASP A 130 0.44 15.39 -10.06
CA ASP A 130 0.74 16.25 -11.21
C ASP A 130 2.23 16.23 -11.63
N ASP A 131 3.12 15.78 -10.74
CA ASP A 131 4.59 15.82 -10.91
C ASP A 131 5.23 14.45 -11.19
N VAL A 132 4.42 13.44 -11.48
CA VAL A 132 4.95 12.08 -11.75
C VAL A 132 5.53 12.01 -13.15
N ALA A 133 6.82 11.68 -13.26
CA ALA A 133 7.50 11.42 -14.53
C ALA A 133 7.07 10.04 -15.13
N LEU A 134 5.77 9.78 -15.15
CA LEU A 134 5.16 8.59 -15.72
C LEU A 134 4.22 8.97 -16.85
N GLU A 135 4.32 8.23 -17.95
CA GLU A 135 3.43 8.37 -19.09
C GLU A 135 2.16 7.53 -18.87
N TYR A 136 0.98 8.12 -19.12
CA TYR A 136 -0.26 7.35 -19.20
C TYR A 136 -0.24 6.52 -20.49
N LEU A 137 -0.45 5.21 -20.34
CA LEU A 137 -0.43 4.31 -21.49
C LEU A 137 -1.86 3.94 -21.93
N GLU A 138 -2.45 2.99 -21.24
CA GLU A 138 -3.80 2.51 -21.54
C GLU A 138 -4.41 1.84 -20.29
N PRO A 139 -5.72 1.64 -20.21
CA PRO A 139 -6.30 0.88 -19.12
C PRO A 139 -5.87 -0.58 -19.14
N VAL A 140 -5.59 -1.12 -17.94
CA VAL A 140 -5.27 -2.54 -17.71
C VAL A 140 -6.35 -3.09 -16.77
N GLY A 141 -7.34 -3.78 -17.33
CA GLY A 141 -8.55 -4.13 -16.60
C GLY A 141 -9.33 -2.87 -16.18
N GLU A 142 -9.64 -2.75 -14.91
CA GLU A 142 -10.34 -1.60 -14.31
C GLU A 142 -9.40 -0.46 -13.89
N ARG A 143 -8.08 -0.62 -14.10
CA ARG A 143 -7.06 0.32 -13.63
C ARG A 143 -6.41 1.09 -14.76
N TYR A 144 -6.04 2.32 -14.51
CA TYR A 144 -5.20 3.13 -15.40
C TYR A 144 -3.72 2.77 -15.21
N ALA A 145 -3.02 2.53 -16.32
CA ALA A 145 -1.58 2.25 -16.32
C ALA A 145 -0.76 3.51 -16.58
N PHE A 146 0.18 3.79 -15.67
CA PHE A 146 1.20 4.83 -15.80
C PHE A 146 2.56 4.17 -15.78
N VAL A 147 3.44 4.52 -16.72
CA VAL A 147 4.67 3.78 -16.97
C VAL A 147 5.86 4.73 -17.11
N SER A 148 7.04 4.30 -16.68
CA SER A 148 8.27 5.08 -16.86
C SER A 148 8.88 4.92 -18.24
N ASP A 149 8.53 3.86 -18.97
CA ASP A 149 8.93 3.58 -20.35
C ASP A 149 7.84 2.74 -21.03
N ALA A 150 7.13 3.35 -21.99
CA ALA A 150 6.00 2.74 -22.66
C ALA A 150 6.40 1.52 -23.52
N ASP A 151 7.54 1.57 -24.18
CA ASP A 151 7.99 0.49 -25.05
C ASP A 151 8.40 -0.74 -24.25
N ALA A 152 9.03 -0.54 -23.09
CA ALA A 152 9.43 -1.62 -22.20
C ALA A 152 8.23 -2.28 -21.48
N VAL A 153 7.19 -1.51 -21.15
CA VAL A 153 6.05 -2.00 -20.36
C VAL A 153 4.91 -2.54 -21.22
N ARG A 154 4.65 -1.99 -22.40
CA ARG A 154 3.53 -2.39 -23.27
C ARG A 154 3.43 -3.91 -23.51
N PRO A 155 4.53 -4.66 -23.73
CA PRO A 155 4.48 -6.12 -23.86
C PRO A 155 4.02 -6.85 -22.61
N LEU A 156 4.17 -6.22 -21.42
CA LEU A 156 3.80 -6.79 -20.12
C LEU A 156 2.31 -6.63 -19.81
N LEU A 157 1.61 -5.70 -20.49
CA LEU A 157 0.19 -5.39 -20.27
C LEU A 157 -0.72 -6.46 -20.87
N THR A 158 -0.61 -7.67 -20.36
CA THR A 158 -1.36 -8.83 -20.83
C THR A 158 -2.75 -8.92 -20.18
N ARG A 159 -3.66 -9.73 -20.79
CA ARG A 159 -4.94 -10.05 -20.15
C ARG A 159 -4.80 -10.78 -18.81
N ARG A 160 -3.68 -11.47 -18.60
CA ARG A 160 -3.40 -12.13 -17.32
C ARG A 160 -3.07 -11.08 -16.27
N LEU A 161 -2.22 -10.12 -16.59
CA LEU A 161 -1.91 -9.01 -15.70
C LEU A 161 -3.18 -8.22 -15.33
N ALA A 162 -4.03 -7.90 -16.31
CA ALA A 162 -5.30 -7.21 -16.06
C ALA A 162 -6.16 -7.96 -15.03
N ARG A 163 -6.37 -9.27 -15.23
CA ARG A 163 -7.15 -10.08 -14.28
C ARG A 163 -6.51 -10.18 -12.90
N ALA A 164 -5.19 -10.31 -12.82
CA ALA A 164 -4.49 -10.36 -11.55
C ALA A 164 -4.57 -9.01 -10.82
N ALA A 165 -4.43 -7.90 -11.54
CA ALA A 165 -4.54 -6.56 -10.98
C ALA A 165 -5.97 -6.22 -10.49
N ASP A 166 -7.00 -6.65 -11.21
CA ASP A 166 -8.40 -6.46 -10.81
C ASP A 166 -8.75 -7.33 -9.58
N ALA A 167 -8.18 -8.54 -9.47
CA ALA A 167 -8.39 -9.43 -8.33
C ALA A 167 -7.86 -8.87 -7.00
N VAL A 168 -6.92 -7.94 -7.02
CA VAL A 168 -6.38 -7.28 -5.82
C VAL A 168 -7.46 -6.54 -5.02
N GLY A 169 -8.55 -6.11 -5.67
CA GLY A 169 -9.73 -5.50 -5.05
C GLY A 169 -9.72 -3.98 -5.08
N ASP A 170 -10.92 -3.42 -4.81
CA ASP A 170 -11.18 -1.97 -4.92
C ASP A 170 -10.72 -1.18 -3.69
N ASP A 171 -10.39 -1.84 -2.60
CA ASP A 171 -9.80 -1.23 -1.41
C ASP A 171 -8.31 -0.90 -1.59
N VAL A 172 -7.70 -1.39 -2.68
CA VAL A 172 -6.32 -1.12 -3.07
C VAL A 172 -6.31 -0.11 -4.22
N GLU A 173 -6.18 1.16 -3.90
CA GLU A 173 -6.22 2.24 -4.90
C GLU A 173 -5.05 2.23 -5.87
N LEU A 174 -3.88 1.76 -5.41
CA LEU A 174 -2.64 1.78 -6.15
C LEU A 174 -1.84 0.51 -5.92
N LEU A 175 -1.44 -0.11 -7.01
CA LEU A 175 -0.39 -1.11 -7.03
C LEU A 175 0.66 -0.72 -8.08
N TRP A 176 1.91 -1.09 -7.87
CA TRP A 176 2.97 -0.79 -8.82
C TRP A 176 4.04 -1.87 -8.81
N ALA A 177 4.79 -1.93 -9.89
CA ALA A 177 5.96 -2.78 -9.99
C ALA A 177 7.16 -1.97 -10.47
N GLU A 178 8.29 -2.17 -9.81
CA GLU A 178 9.58 -1.58 -10.15
C GLU A 178 10.71 -2.54 -9.79
N GLU A 179 11.75 -2.58 -10.62
CA GLU A 179 12.86 -3.51 -10.44
C GLU A 179 12.35 -4.96 -10.25
N SER A 180 12.64 -5.59 -9.14
CA SER A 180 12.19 -6.95 -8.81
C SER A 180 11.12 -6.96 -7.72
N TRP A 181 10.26 -5.94 -7.66
CA TRP A 181 9.24 -5.82 -6.62
C TRP A 181 7.89 -5.46 -7.19
N VAL A 182 6.85 -6.05 -6.63
CA VAL A 182 5.45 -5.65 -6.80
C VAL A 182 4.93 -5.17 -5.45
N LEU A 183 4.35 -3.98 -5.43
CA LEU A 183 3.89 -3.32 -4.22
C LEU A 183 2.44 -2.87 -4.38
N ALA A 184 1.75 -2.74 -3.25
CA ALA A 184 0.42 -2.13 -3.20
C ALA A 184 0.20 -1.34 -1.91
N THR A 185 -0.70 -0.37 -2.00
CA THR A 185 -1.22 0.35 -0.84
C THR A 185 -2.47 -0.32 -0.32
N ALA A 186 -2.56 -0.52 0.99
CA ALA A 186 -3.76 -0.97 1.66
C ALA A 186 -4.21 0.06 2.71
N PRO A 187 -5.50 0.08 3.09
CA PRO A 187 -5.99 0.89 4.19
C PRO A 187 -5.23 0.64 5.50
N VAL A 188 -5.06 1.68 6.32
CA VAL A 188 -4.32 1.60 7.60
C VAL A 188 -4.94 0.58 8.55
N GLU A 189 -6.25 0.40 8.49
CA GLU A 189 -7.03 -0.52 9.31
C GLU A 189 -7.07 -1.97 8.78
N SER A 190 -6.34 -2.28 7.69
CA SER A 190 -6.36 -3.63 7.09
C SER A 190 -5.99 -4.70 8.10
N SER A 191 -6.82 -5.74 8.18
CA SER A 191 -6.61 -6.90 9.03
C SER A 191 -5.44 -7.77 8.53
N ALA A 192 -4.91 -8.62 9.40
CA ALA A 192 -3.88 -9.58 9.03
C ALA A 192 -4.35 -10.53 7.91
N ASP A 193 -5.61 -10.97 7.94
CA ASP A 193 -6.20 -11.84 6.90
C ASP A 193 -6.26 -11.12 5.56
N ARG A 194 -6.72 -9.85 5.53
CA ARG A 194 -6.74 -9.06 4.29
C ARG A 194 -5.34 -8.84 3.71
N LEU A 195 -4.35 -8.57 4.57
CA LEU A 195 -2.96 -8.41 4.14
C LEU A 195 -2.36 -9.73 3.62
N GLN A 196 -2.76 -10.87 4.17
CA GLN A 196 -2.38 -12.17 3.63
C GLN A 196 -2.98 -12.43 2.25
N GLU A 197 -4.27 -12.12 2.05
CA GLU A 197 -4.92 -12.19 0.73
C GLU A 197 -4.22 -11.26 -0.25
N LEU A 198 -3.96 -10.02 0.14
CA LEU A 198 -3.25 -9.05 -0.69
C LEU A 198 -1.86 -9.55 -1.13
N LEU A 199 -1.10 -10.17 -0.24
CA LEU A 199 0.19 -10.74 -0.62
C LEU A 199 0.06 -11.89 -1.63
N ALA A 200 -1.00 -12.71 -1.52
CA ALA A 200 -1.28 -13.75 -2.49
C ALA A 200 -1.68 -13.16 -3.86
N ASP A 201 -2.52 -12.12 -3.86
CA ASP A 201 -2.91 -11.42 -5.09
C ASP A 201 -1.70 -10.74 -5.75
N LEU A 202 -0.83 -10.09 -4.97
CA LEU A 202 0.41 -9.49 -5.47
C LEU A 202 1.37 -10.54 -6.04
N ALA A 203 1.38 -11.75 -5.50
CA ALA A 203 2.15 -12.86 -6.07
C ALA A 203 1.65 -13.24 -7.46
N GLU A 204 0.32 -13.27 -7.68
CA GLU A 204 -0.25 -13.50 -9.01
C GLU A 204 0.07 -12.36 -9.98
N VAL A 205 0.10 -11.11 -9.52
CA VAL A 205 0.54 -9.96 -10.32
C VAL A 205 2.01 -10.12 -10.71
N ALA A 206 2.89 -10.49 -9.77
CA ALA A 206 4.31 -10.72 -10.04
C ALA A 206 4.51 -11.83 -11.09
N ILE A 207 3.83 -12.97 -10.93
CA ILE A 207 3.86 -14.08 -11.90
C ILE A 207 3.35 -13.65 -13.28
N ALA A 208 2.30 -12.81 -13.32
CA ALA A 208 1.76 -12.32 -14.60
C ALA A 208 2.77 -11.42 -15.34
N LEU A 209 3.49 -10.55 -14.63
CA LEU A 209 4.56 -9.70 -15.18
C LEU A 209 5.75 -10.54 -15.68
N GLU A 210 6.20 -11.52 -14.91
CA GLU A 210 7.28 -12.46 -15.27
C GLU A 210 6.97 -13.21 -16.56
N GLN A 211 5.75 -13.69 -16.69
CA GLN A 211 5.32 -14.40 -17.90
C GLN A 211 5.22 -13.48 -19.13
N GLY A 212 4.77 -12.22 -18.93
CA GLY A 212 4.78 -11.22 -19.97
C GLY A 212 6.20 -10.96 -20.47
N GLN A 213 7.17 -10.83 -19.56
CA GLN A 213 8.57 -10.61 -19.91
C GLN A 213 9.19 -11.80 -20.66
N ASN A 214 8.98 -13.02 -20.16
CA ASN A 214 9.52 -14.24 -20.77
C ASN A 214 8.94 -14.53 -22.16
N ALA A 215 7.75 -14.06 -22.48
CA ALA A 215 7.12 -14.24 -23.79
C ALA A 215 7.75 -13.37 -24.88
N HIS A 216 8.57 -12.37 -24.52
CA HIS A 216 9.17 -11.40 -25.44
C HIS A 216 10.71 -11.42 -25.43
N THR A 217 11.32 -12.33 -24.67
CA THR A 217 12.77 -12.63 -24.70
C THR A 217 13.03 -13.84 -25.57
#